data_70d03ecde5a3faeb7903bd1cb53c5db2
#
_entry.id   70d03ecde5a3faeb7903bd1cb53c5db2
#
_cell.length_a   1.000
_cell.length_b   1.000
_cell.length_c   1.000
_cell.angle_alpha   90.00
_cell.angle_beta   90.00
_cell.angle_gamma   90.00
#
_symmetry.space_group_name_H-M   'P 1'
#
loop_
_entity.id
_entity.type
_entity.pdbx_description
1 polymer ?
#
loop_
_entity_poly.entity_id
_entity_poly.type
_entity_poly.pdbx_seq_one_letter_code
_entity_poly.pdbx_strand_id
1 'polypeptide(L)'
;KLHPADQADAISDRPLQEQTDMLPTLSVDNAADVLEHLDEDEAAEIAAKLPLETLASLLDEMEPDEAADILLDLYEGRALAVMEKMVSTDNVRPLLEHEDDTAGGRMTTQVPILHRKMTASHAITYLRNSKPDSENHYYLYVVDKDRKLLGIVGLRELITAKPSVSVEVIMNSDVIRASVDDDQEECAKLMSHYNLMNLPIVNQINQLVGVITYDDLVEVIEDEATEDIYALANLSADSDLDVFSPVS
;
A
#
# COMPACT_ATOMS: atom_id res chain seq x y z
N LYS A 1 2.97 25.76 3.69
CA LYS A 1 2.37 24.69 2.89
C LYS A 1 1.54 23.86 3.87
N LEU A 2 0.26 23.60 3.61
CA LEU A 2 -0.52 22.65 4.39
C LEU A 2 0.01 21.24 4.13
N HIS A 3 -0.17 20.33 5.10
CA HIS A 3 0.11 18.91 4.89
C HIS A 3 -0.82 18.33 3.79
N PRO A 4 -0.42 17.32 2.99
CA PRO A 4 -1.30 16.72 1.98
C PRO A 4 -2.65 16.26 2.54
N ALA A 5 -2.69 15.60 3.70
CA ALA A 5 -3.93 15.21 4.38
C ALA A 5 -4.84 16.41 4.68
N ASP A 6 -4.32 17.54 5.22
CA ASP A 6 -5.12 18.76 5.44
C ASP A 6 -5.63 19.39 4.12
N GLN A 7 -4.90 19.16 3.02
CA GLN A 7 -5.29 19.60 1.68
C GLN A 7 -6.41 18.71 1.12
N ALA A 8 -6.34 17.40 1.34
CA ALA A 8 -7.36 16.43 0.99
C ALA A 8 -8.68 16.79 1.67
N ASP A 9 -8.69 16.98 3.00
CA ASP A 9 -9.87 17.42 3.76
C ASP A 9 -10.49 18.70 3.16
N ALA A 10 -9.66 19.69 2.81
CA ALA A 10 -10.12 20.96 2.26
C ALA A 10 -10.63 20.85 0.81
N ILE A 11 -10.24 19.80 0.09
CA ILE A 11 -10.68 19.50 -1.27
C ILE A 11 -11.99 18.70 -1.23
N SER A 12 -12.12 17.70 -0.36
CA SER A 12 -13.33 16.88 -0.16
C SER A 12 -14.58 17.71 0.15
N ASP A 13 -14.44 18.81 0.87
CA ASP A 13 -15.53 19.74 1.15
C ASP A 13 -16.09 20.48 -0.10
N ARG A 14 -15.51 20.27 -1.29
CA ARG A 14 -15.84 20.99 -2.53
C ARG A 14 -16.63 20.13 -3.52
N PRO A 15 -17.37 20.76 -4.45
CA PRO A 15 -17.98 20.02 -5.53
C PRO A 15 -16.90 19.31 -6.40
N LEU A 16 -17.16 18.10 -6.84
CA LEU A 16 -16.25 17.26 -7.62
C LEU A 16 -15.60 17.95 -8.82
N GLN A 17 -16.30 18.87 -9.50
CA GLN A 17 -15.71 19.63 -10.60
C GLN A 17 -14.60 20.57 -10.11
N GLU A 18 -14.75 21.20 -8.93
CA GLU A 18 -13.72 22.06 -8.35
C GLU A 18 -12.53 21.23 -7.88
N GLN A 19 -12.77 20.07 -7.28
CA GLN A 19 -11.73 19.12 -6.87
C GLN A 19 -10.87 18.72 -8.07
N THR A 20 -11.49 18.25 -9.17
CA THR A 20 -10.83 17.86 -10.41
C THR A 20 -10.04 19.01 -11.05
N ASP A 21 -10.54 20.24 -10.98
CA ASP A 21 -9.87 21.43 -11.53
C ASP A 21 -8.69 21.91 -10.66
N MET A 22 -8.70 21.60 -9.37
CA MET A 22 -7.67 22.02 -8.40
C MET A 22 -6.41 21.13 -8.45
N LEU A 23 -6.56 19.82 -8.52
CA LEU A 23 -5.43 18.88 -8.50
C LEU A 23 -4.34 19.22 -9.53
N PRO A 24 -4.64 19.46 -10.81
CA PRO A 24 -3.61 19.84 -11.79
C PRO A 24 -2.93 21.18 -11.54
N THR A 25 -3.39 21.98 -10.58
CA THR A 25 -2.75 23.25 -10.20
C THR A 25 -1.64 23.07 -9.19
N LEU A 26 -1.57 21.90 -8.52
CA LEU A 26 -0.51 21.50 -7.61
C LEU A 26 0.70 20.95 -8.40
N SER A 27 1.82 20.75 -7.71
CA SER A 27 2.90 19.93 -8.28
C SER A 27 2.43 18.47 -8.34
N VAL A 28 2.93 17.69 -9.31
CA VAL A 28 2.51 16.28 -9.51
C VAL A 28 2.67 15.49 -8.23
N ASP A 29 3.83 15.55 -7.59
CA ASP A 29 4.17 15.00 -6.29
C ASP A 29 3.09 15.33 -5.21
N ASN A 30 2.81 16.63 -4.96
CA ASN A 30 1.82 17.03 -3.95
C ASN A 30 0.36 16.71 -4.37
N ALA A 31 0.07 16.57 -5.65
CA ALA A 31 -1.25 16.18 -6.11
C ALA A 31 -1.48 14.67 -5.98
N ALA A 32 -0.43 13.87 -6.15
CA ALA A 32 -0.40 12.45 -5.85
C ALA A 32 -0.65 12.21 -4.36
N ASP A 33 0.18 12.82 -3.49
CA ASP A 33 0.01 12.74 -2.04
C ASP A 33 -1.40 13.16 -1.57
N VAL A 34 -2.00 14.18 -2.19
CA VAL A 34 -3.38 14.61 -1.87
C VAL A 34 -4.40 13.58 -2.31
N LEU A 35 -4.21 12.96 -3.47
CA LEU A 35 -5.12 11.95 -4.02
C LEU A 35 -5.12 10.67 -3.16
N GLU A 36 -3.96 10.26 -2.63
CA GLU A 36 -3.79 9.15 -1.69
C GLU A 36 -4.50 9.37 -0.34
N HIS A 37 -4.70 10.61 0.07
CA HIS A 37 -5.36 10.94 1.34
C HIS A 37 -6.87 11.23 1.19
N LEU A 38 -7.44 11.09 -0.02
CA LEU A 38 -8.89 11.15 -0.23
C LEU A 38 -9.53 9.79 0.06
N ASP A 39 -10.83 9.80 0.31
CA ASP A 39 -11.62 8.56 0.32
C ASP A 39 -11.54 7.86 -1.05
N GLU A 40 -11.45 6.52 -1.07
CA GLU A 40 -11.27 5.71 -2.28
C GLU A 40 -12.29 6.05 -3.38
N ASP A 41 -13.59 6.10 -3.03
CA ASP A 41 -14.67 6.45 -3.95
C ASP A 41 -14.49 7.85 -4.54
N GLU A 42 -14.05 8.82 -3.71
CA GLU A 42 -13.81 10.21 -4.12
C GLU A 42 -12.59 10.32 -5.04
N ALA A 43 -11.50 9.63 -4.70
CA ALA A 43 -10.29 9.55 -5.53
C ALA A 43 -10.59 8.93 -6.91
N ALA A 44 -11.35 7.84 -6.96
CA ALA A 44 -11.79 7.20 -8.20
C ALA A 44 -12.69 8.11 -9.06
N GLU A 45 -13.64 8.84 -8.43
CA GLU A 45 -14.50 9.80 -9.14
C GLU A 45 -13.70 10.95 -9.79
N ILE A 46 -12.69 11.45 -9.11
CA ILE A 46 -11.77 12.47 -9.61
C ILE A 46 -10.91 11.88 -10.74
N ALA A 47 -10.30 10.71 -10.52
CA ALA A 47 -9.49 9.99 -11.50
C ALA A 47 -10.26 9.72 -12.79
N ALA A 48 -11.56 9.37 -12.68
CA ALA A 48 -12.42 9.17 -13.84
C ALA A 48 -12.58 10.41 -14.73
N LYS A 49 -12.33 11.62 -14.22
CA LYS A 49 -12.52 12.90 -14.94
C LYS A 49 -11.22 13.57 -15.38
N LEU A 50 -10.08 13.22 -14.75
CA LEU A 50 -8.79 13.80 -15.13
C LEU A 50 -8.38 13.41 -16.55
N PRO A 51 -7.62 14.26 -17.27
CA PRO A 51 -6.98 13.87 -18.55
C PRO A 51 -6.05 12.66 -18.34
N LEU A 52 -6.00 11.74 -19.33
CA LEU A 52 -5.21 10.49 -19.23
C LEU A 52 -3.75 10.73 -18.90
N GLU A 53 -3.12 11.74 -19.52
CA GLU A 53 -1.73 12.09 -19.27
C GLU A 53 -1.49 12.61 -17.84
N THR A 54 -2.44 13.38 -17.33
CA THR A 54 -2.37 13.91 -15.95
C THR A 54 -2.53 12.78 -14.95
N LEU A 55 -3.54 11.93 -15.13
CA LEU A 55 -3.76 10.79 -14.25
C LEU A 55 -2.57 9.83 -14.26
N ALA A 56 -2.05 9.46 -15.43
CA ALA A 56 -0.86 8.61 -15.53
C ALA A 56 0.34 9.18 -14.78
N SER A 57 0.55 10.52 -14.85
CA SER A 57 1.65 11.14 -14.12
C SER A 57 1.44 11.18 -12.60
N LEU A 58 0.19 11.26 -12.13
CA LEU A 58 -0.13 11.17 -10.70
C LEU A 58 0.10 9.75 -10.21
N LEU A 59 -0.44 8.74 -10.90
CA LEU A 59 -0.27 7.33 -10.52
C LEU A 59 1.19 6.85 -10.61
N ASP A 60 2.04 7.49 -11.42
CA ASP A 60 3.48 7.21 -11.47
C ASP A 60 4.24 7.71 -10.23
N GLU A 61 3.70 8.72 -9.52
CA GLU A 61 4.28 9.28 -8.28
C GLU A 61 3.66 8.67 -7.02
N MET A 62 2.47 8.06 -7.12
CA MET A 62 1.76 7.40 -6.01
C MET A 62 2.44 6.10 -5.55
N GLU A 63 2.10 5.64 -4.35
CA GLU A 63 2.42 4.27 -3.94
C GLU A 63 1.73 3.26 -4.87
N PRO A 64 2.38 2.13 -5.21
CA PRO A 64 1.84 1.19 -6.20
C PRO A 64 0.48 0.59 -5.88
N ASP A 65 0.20 0.31 -4.61
CA ASP A 65 -1.08 -0.17 -4.07
C ASP A 65 -2.17 0.88 -4.26
N GLU A 66 -1.98 2.10 -3.80
CA GLU A 66 -2.89 3.23 -4.00
C GLU A 66 -3.19 3.48 -5.50
N ALA A 67 -2.15 3.39 -6.33
CA ALA A 67 -2.32 3.50 -7.78
C ALA A 67 -3.11 2.31 -8.36
N ALA A 68 -2.99 1.11 -7.78
CA ALA A 68 -3.73 -0.08 -8.20
C ALA A 68 -5.21 0.05 -7.83
N ASP A 69 -5.55 0.50 -6.64
CA ASP A 69 -6.92 0.67 -6.16
C ASP A 69 -7.68 1.67 -7.05
N ILE A 70 -7.08 2.82 -7.35
CA ILE A 70 -7.67 3.76 -8.31
C ILE A 70 -7.87 3.12 -9.69
N LEU A 71 -6.95 2.30 -10.19
CA LEU A 71 -7.08 1.64 -11.48
C LEU A 71 -8.16 0.57 -11.49
N LEU A 72 -8.37 -0.15 -10.38
CA LEU A 72 -9.43 -1.15 -10.23
C LEU A 72 -10.81 -0.52 -10.24
N ASP A 73 -10.97 0.66 -9.66
CA ASP A 73 -12.22 1.41 -9.64
C ASP A 73 -12.56 2.10 -10.97
N LEU A 74 -11.60 2.24 -11.86
CA LEU A 74 -11.86 2.76 -13.19
C LEU A 74 -12.47 1.68 -14.10
N TYR A 75 -13.35 2.09 -15.02
CA TYR A 75 -13.78 1.16 -16.06
C TYR A 75 -12.59 0.66 -16.90
N GLU A 76 -12.59 -0.63 -17.26
CA GLU A 76 -11.44 -1.35 -17.85
C GLU A 76 -10.77 -0.60 -19.02
N GLY A 77 -11.55 -0.01 -19.94
CA GLY A 77 -10.97 0.70 -21.09
C GLY A 77 -10.20 1.97 -20.70
N ARG A 78 -10.56 2.62 -19.58
CA ARG A 78 -9.84 3.78 -19.08
C ARG A 78 -8.58 3.37 -18.32
N ALA A 79 -8.69 2.37 -17.46
CA ALA A 79 -7.56 1.81 -16.73
C ALA A 79 -6.44 1.38 -17.70
N LEU A 80 -6.77 0.61 -18.74
CA LEU A 80 -5.82 0.22 -19.77
C LEU A 80 -5.18 1.43 -20.49
N ALA A 81 -5.99 2.46 -20.83
CA ALA A 81 -5.47 3.65 -21.50
C ALA A 81 -4.54 4.51 -20.63
N VAL A 82 -4.76 4.51 -19.30
CA VAL A 82 -3.87 5.17 -18.33
C VAL A 82 -2.58 4.36 -18.19
N MET A 83 -2.68 3.04 -17.98
CA MET A 83 -1.52 2.15 -17.86
C MET A 83 -0.60 2.19 -19.08
N GLU A 84 -1.11 2.40 -20.30
CA GLU A 84 -0.30 2.59 -21.51
C GLU A 84 0.57 3.86 -21.47
N LYS A 85 0.23 4.83 -20.62
CA LYS A 85 0.93 6.10 -20.48
C LYS A 85 1.83 6.16 -19.24
N MET A 86 1.59 5.31 -18.27
CA MET A 86 2.42 5.18 -17.05
C MET A 86 3.80 4.63 -17.36
N VAL A 87 4.78 5.11 -16.60
CA VAL A 87 6.18 4.63 -16.62
C VAL A 87 6.38 3.52 -15.59
N SER A 88 5.68 3.58 -14.45
CA SER A 88 5.80 2.67 -13.31
C SER A 88 4.90 1.42 -13.38
N THR A 89 4.29 1.14 -14.53
CA THR A 89 3.32 0.03 -14.72
C THR A 89 3.82 -1.33 -14.20
N ASP A 90 5.13 -1.59 -14.27
CA ASP A 90 5.72 -2.85 -13.81
C ASP A 90 5.62 -3.04 -12.28
N ASN A 91 5.44 -1.95 -11.51
CA ASN A 91 5.24 -1.99 -10.07
C ASN A 91 3.77 -2.21 -9.70
N VAL A 92 2.85 -1.65 -10.48
CA VAL A 92 1.40 -1.66 -10.23
C VAL A 92 0.74 -2.93 -10.78
N ARG A 93 1.12 -3.36 -11.99
CA ARG A 93 0.50 -4.51 -12.67
C ARG A 93 0.40 -5.79 -11.82
N PRO A 94 1.42 -6.18 -11.01
CA PRO A 94 1.32 -7.38 -10.17
C PRO A 94 0.20 -7.29 -9.12
N LEU A 95 -0.16 -6.09 -8.68
CA LEU A 95 -1.18 -5.84 -7.65
C LEU A 95 -2.59 -6.07 -8.22
N LEU A 96 -2.82 -5.67 -9.46
CA LEU A 96 -4.11 -5.85 -10.16
C LEU A 96 -4.51 -7.32 -10.39
N GLU A 97 -3.64 -8.30 -10.06
CA GLU A 97 -3.91 -9.73 -10.16
C GLU A 97 -4.45 -10.32 -8.85
N HIS A 98 -4.49 -9.54 -7.75
CA HIS A 98 -4.93 -9.95 -6.43
C HIS A 98 -6.31 -9.39 -6.09
N GLU A 99 -7.00 -10.04 -5.16
CA GLU A 99 -8.25 -9.54 -4.59
C GLU A 99 -7.93 -8.48 -3.52
N ASP A 100 -8.73 -7.42 -3.41
CA ASP A 100 -8.44 -6.24 -2.59
C ASP A 100 -8.35 -6.57 -1.09
N ASP A 101 -9.11 -7.59 -0.62
CA ASP A 101 -9.13 -8.06 0.77
C ASP A 101 -7.98 -9.03 1.12
N THR A 102 -7.02 -9.21 0.23
CA THR A 102 -5.85 -10.08 0.45
C THR A 102 -4.57 -9.27 0.73
N ALA A 103 -3.58 -9.94 1.33
CA ALA A 103 -2.24 -9.37 1.50
C ALA A 103 -1.60 -8.93 0.17
N GLY A 104 -2.00 -9.54 -0.93
CA GLY A 104 -1.55 -9.19 -2.27
C GLY A 104 -2.16 -7.91 -2.82
N GLY A 105 -3.42 -7.61 -2.47
CA GLY A 105 -4.08 -6.36 -2.80
C GLY A 105 -3.52 -5.18 -2.00
N ARG A 106 -3.31 -5.38 -0.70
CA ARG A 106 -2.88 -4.33 0.25
C ARG A 106 -1.37 -4.10 0.34
N MET A 107 -0.53 -4.78 -0.45
CA MET A 107 0.93 -4.66 -0.35
C MET A 107 1.49 -3.63 -1.31
N THR A 108 2.45 -2.83 -0.87
CA THR A 108 3.30 -2.08 -1.79
C THR A 108 4.42 -2.95 -2.37
N THR A 109 4.73 -2.78 -3.65
CA THR A 109 5.83 -3.50 -4.33
C THR A 109 7.16 -2.74 -4.27
N GLN A 110 7.16 -1.49 -3.85
CA GLN A 110 8.35 -0.65 -3.70
C GLN A 110 9.09 -0.97 -2.40
N VAL A 111 9.87 -2.03 -2.39
CA VAL A 111 10.52 -2.56 -1.20
C VAL A 111 12.04 -2.41 -1.28
N PRO A 112 12.72 -1.84 -0.27
CA PRO A 112 14.17 -1.74 -0.26
C PRO A 112 14.82 -3.12 -0.01
N ILE A 113 15.38 -3.69 -1.07
CA ILE A 113 15.96 -5.04 -1.07
C ILE A 113 17.48 -4.98 -0.97
N LEU A 114 18.04 -5.75 -0.04
CA LEU A 114 19.46 -6.00 0.09
C LEU A 114 19.81 -7.45 -0.29
N HIS A 115 20.95 -7.63 -0.93
CA HIS A 115 21.47 -8.98 -1.17
C HIS A 115 22.39 -9.41 0.00
N ARG A 116 22.21 -10.64 0.48
CA ARG A 116 22.89 -11.20 1.65
C ARG A 116 24.41 -10.99 1.71
N LYS A 117 25.07 -10.96 0.53
CA LYS A 117 26.54 -10.78 0.41
C LYS A 117 26.97 -9.31 0.38
N MET A 118 26.06 -8.35 0.35
CA MET A 118 26.43 -6.94 0.46
C MET A 118 27.11 -6.67 1.79
N THR A 119 28.13 -5.81 1.82
CA THR A 119 28.67 -5.27 3.07
C THR A 119 27.79 -4.13 3.59
N ALA A 120 27.84 -3.83 4.89
CA ALA A 120 27.11 -2.72 5.49
C ALA A 120 27.40 -1.39 4.77
N SER A 121 28.68 -1.14 4.42
CA SER A 121 29.05 0.06 3.67
C SER A 121 28.42 0.11 2.27
N HIS A 122 28.34 -1.04 1.59
CA HIS A 122 27.73 -1.12 0.27
C HIS A 122 26.21 -0.92 0.34
N ALA A 123 25.55 -1.52 1.34
CA ALA A 123 24.12 -1.34 1.57
C ALA A 123 23.76 0.13 1.87
N ILE A 124 24.54 0.82 2.71
CA ILE A 124 24.35 2.25 2.99
C ILE A 124 24.53 3.09 1.71
N THR A 125 25.52 2.74 0.89
CA THR A 125 25.74 3.45 -0.38
C THR A 125 24.60 3.23 -1.37
N TYR A 126 24.09 2.00 -1.43
CA TYR A 126 22.92 1.65 -2.23
C TYR A 126 21.71 2.49 -1.82
N LEU A 127 21.37 2.54 -0.52
CA LEU A 127 20.26 3.35 0.00
C LEU A 127 20.39 4.85 -0.30
N ARG A 128 21.61 5.39 -0.20
CA ARG A 128 21.88 6.80 -0.54
C ARG A 128 21.63 7.11 -2.03
N ASN A 129 21.87 6.14 -2.88
CA ASN A 129 21.74 6.32 -4.33
C ASN A 129 20.30 6.03 -4.81
N SER A 130 19.65 5.02 -4.26
CA SER A 130 18.28 4.65 -4.64
C SER A 130 17.26 5.63 -4.07
N LYS A 131 17.58 6.31 -2.93
CA LYS A 131 16.68 7.23 -2.24
C LYS A 131 15.26 6.64 -2.22
N PRO A 132 15.06 5.49 -1.55
CA PRO A 132 13.72 4.93 -1.46
C PRO A 132 12.79 5.98 -0.88
N ASP A 133 11.70 6.25 -1.56
CA ASP A 133 10.85 7.42 -1.35
C ASP A 133 9.89 7.26 -0.18
N SER A 134 9.74 6.08 0.35
CA SER A 134 8.72 5.87 1.35
C SER A 134 9.16 6.31 2.75
N GLU A 135 8.28 7.02 3.41
CA GLU A 135 8.42 7.51 4.77
C GLU A 135 8.54 6.39 5.80
N ASN A 136 8.11 5.16 5.48
CA ASN A 136 7.91 4.04 6.40
C ASN A 136 8.96 2.93 6.34
N HIS A 137 10.08 3.07 5.61
CA HIS A 137 11.07 2.01 5.45
C HIS A 137 12.06 1.93 6.62
N TYR A 138 11.60 1.47 7.78
CA TYR A 138 12.48 1.20 8.93
C TYR A 138 13.29 -0.09 8.79
N TYR A 139 12.83 -1.03 7.95
CA TYR A 139 13.44 -2.33 7.73
C TYR A 139 13.87 -2.50 6.27
N LEU A 140 14.96 -3.22 6.09
CA LEU A 140 15.53 -3.59 4.80
C LEU A 140 15.46 -5.10 4.66
N TYR A 141 14.93 -5.57 3.56
CA TYR A 141 14.68 -6.98 3.35
C TYR A 141 15.86 -7.63 2.66
N VAL A 142 16.35 -8.74 3.24
CA VAL A 142 17.51 -9.46 2.72
C VAL A 142 17.03 -10.66 1.94
N VAL A 143 17.41 -10.72 0.67
CA VAL A 143 17.02 -11.81 -0.23
C VAL A 143 18.24 -12.53 -0.81
N ASP A 144 18.01 -13.74 -1.32
CA ASP A 144 18.96 -14.44 -2.17
C ASP A 144 18.85 -14.00 -3.65
N LYS A 145 19.59 -14.71 -4.52
CA LYS A 145 19.59 -14.45 -5.98
C LYS A 145 18.24 -14.72 -6.65
N ASP A 146 17.39 -15.55 -6.04
CA ASP A 146 16.09 -15.95 -6.54
C ASP A 146 14.96 -15.15 -5.84
N ARG A 147 15.29 -13.99 -5.21
CA ARG A 147 14.40 -13.13 -4.42
C ARG A 147 13.75 -13.79 -3.19
N LYS A 148 14.22 -14.96 -2.74
CA LYS A 148 13.69 -15.56 -1.52
C LYS A 148 14.08 -14.76 -0.31
N LEU A 149 13.09 -14.50 0.56
CA LEU A 149 13.29 -13.77 1.80
C LEU A 149 14.16 -14.59 2.76
N LEU A 150 15.29 -14.02 3.17
CA LEU A 150 16.26 -14.65 4.08
C LEU A 150 16.26 -14.00 5.46
N GLY A 151 15.95 -12.72 5.55
CA GLY A 151 16.00 -11.96 6.78
C GLY A 151 15.65 -10.49 6.60
N ILE A 152 15.66 -9.76 7.70
CA ILE A 152 15.50 -8.30 7.75
C ILE A 152 16.67 -7.64 8.46
N VAL A 153 16.98 -6.41 8.09
CA VAL A 153 17.98 -5.57 8.79
C VAL A 153 17.36 -4.22 9.09
N GLY A 154 17.34 -3.83 10.36
CA GLY A 154 16.97 -2.46 10.72
C GLY A 154 18.03 -1.44 10.31
N LEU A 155 17.63 -0.23 10.01
CA LEU A 155 18.57 0.87 9.68
C LEU A 155 19.60 1.11 10.80
N ARG A 156 19.19 0.95 12.07
CA ARG A 156 20.08 1.10 13.20
C ARG A 156 21.22 0.07 13.20
N GLU A 157 20.86 -1.21 13.00
CA GLU A 157 21.83 -2.32 12.93
C GLU A 157 22.80 -2.09 11.76
N LEU A 158 22.28 -1.64 10.61
CA LEU A 158 23.09 -1.35 9.43
C LEU A 158 24.10 -0.20 9.70
N ILE A 159 23.65 0.89 10.31
CA ILE A 159 24.49 2.08 10.58
C ILE A 159 25.55 1.79 11.64
N THR A 160 25.23 0.96 12.63
CA THR A 160 26.16 0.62 13.74
C THR A 160 27.12 -0.52 13.41
N ALA A 161 26.87 -1.27 12.35
CA ALA A 161 27.73 -2.36 11.90
C ALA A 161 29.09 -1.84 11.40
N LYS A 162 30.13 -2.68 11.53
CA LYS A 162 31.41 -2.38 10.89
C LYS A 162 31.23 -2.35 9.36
N PRO A 163 31.82 -1.38 8.64
CA PRO A 163 31.63 -1.21 7.20
C PRO A 163 31.86 -2.45 6.34
N SER A 164 32.76 -3.32 6.75
CA SER A 164 33.15 -4.55 6.01
C SER A 164 32.33 -5.78 6.35
N VAL A 165 31.43 -5.73 7.34
CA VAL A 165 30.61 -6.87 7.72
C VAL A 165 29.52 -7.08 6.66
N SER A 166 29.23 -8.34 6.29
CA SER A 166 28.16 -8.66 5.36
C SER A 166 26.80 -8.52 6.04
N VAL A 167 25.80 -8.13 5.25
CA VAL A 167 24.39 -8.04 5.67
C VAL A 167 23.89 -9.35 6.28
N GLU A 168 24.31 -10.49 5.74
CA GLU A 168 23.98 -11.84 6.24
C GLU A 168 24.36 -12.05 7.72
N VAL A 169 25.38 -11.36 8.22
CA VAL A 169 25.86 -11.50 9.61
C VAL A 169 25.05 -10.65 10.59
N ILE A 170 24.46 -9.55 10.11
CA ILE A 170 23.72 -8.60 10.93
C ILE A 170 22.20 -8.72 10.80
N MET A 171 21.72 -9.45 9.80
CA MET A 171 20.28 -9.66 9.60
C MET A 171 19.66 -10.51 10.70
N ASN A 172 18.40 -10.26 11.00
CA ASN A 172 17.55 -11.19 11.71
C ASN A 172 16.90 -12.14 10.72
N SER A 173 17.11 -13.44 10.86
CA SER A 173 16.53 -14.47 10.00
C SER A 173 15.20 -15.02 10.49
N ASP A 174 14.79 -14.67 11.71
CA ASP A 174 13.48 -15.02 12.26
C ASP A 174 12.47 -13.93 11.86
N VAL A 175 11.98 -14.02 10.62
CA VAL A 175 11.11 -13.02 10.01
C VAL A 175 9.67 -13.48 10.05
N ILE A 176 8.81 -12.69 10.71
CA ILE A 176 7.37 -12.82 10.60
C ILE A 176 6.97 -12.30 9.22
N ARG A 177 6.17 -13.05 8.49
CA ARG A 177 5.74 -12.77 7.13
C ARG A 177 4.37 -13.36 6.87
N ALA A 178 3.66 -12.86 5.87
CA ALA A 178 2.41 -13.40 5.38
C ALA A 178 2.55 -13.89 3.92
N SER A 179 1.60 -14.72 3.50
CA SER A 179 1.47 -15.13 2.10
C SER A 179 0.68 -14.07 1.33
N VAL A 180 0.94 -13.95 0.04
CA VAL A 180 0.17 -13.07 -0.86
C VAL A 180 -1.33 -13.38 -0.88
N ASP A 181 -1.71 -14.63 -0.57
CA ASP A 181 -3.09 -15.12 -0.56
C ASP A 181 -3.73 -15.03 0.85
N ASP A 182 -3.02 -14.52 1.88
CA ASP A 182 -3.55 -14.38 3.23
C ASP A 182 -4.54 -13.20 3.29
N ASP A 183 -5.57 -13.36 4.10
CA ASP A 183 -6.61 -12.35 4.34
C ASP A 183 -6.04 -11.11 5.05
N GLN A 184 -6.55 -9.91 4.67
CA GLN A 184 -6.09 -8.63 5.22
C GLN A 184 -6.27 -8.55 6.75
N GLU A 185 -7.38 -9.07 7.29
CA GLU A 185 -7.67 -9.07 8.73
C GLU A 185 -6.67 -9.96 9.50
N GLU A 186 -6.25 -11.09 8.90
CA GLU A 186 -5.22 -11.95 9.48
C GLU A 186 -3.85 -11.25 9.48
N CYS A 187 -3.53 -10.53 8.41
CA CYS A 187 -2.33 -9.68 8.35
C CYS A 187 -2.36 -8.59 9.42
N ALA A 188 -3.48 -7.90 9.58
CA ALA A 188 -3.70 -6.89 10.60
C ALA A 188 -3.51 -7.46 12.02
N LYS A 189 -4.09 -8.63 12.30
CA LYS A 189 -3.91 -9.35 13.59
C LYS A 189 -2.45 -9.72 13.83
N LEU A 190 -1.74 -10.16 12.80
CA LEU A 190 -0.33 -10.54 12.87
C LEU A 190 0.54 -9.32 13.18
N MET A 191 0.34 -8.22 12.47
CA MET A 191 1.07 -6.97 12.68
C MET A 191 0.82 -6.40 14.08
N SER A 192 -0.43 -6.35 14.51
CA SER A 192 -0.82 -5.89 15.84
C SER A 192 -0.23 -6.78 16.95
N HIS A 193 -0.29 -8.11 16.80
CA HIS A 193 0.19 -9.06 17.81
C HIS A 193 1.71 -8.94 18.05
N TYR A 194 2.48 -8.74 16.99
CA TYR A 194 3.95 -8.65 17.06
C TYR A 194 4.48 -7.22 17.06
N ASN A 195 3.59 -6.21 17.06
CA ASN A 195 3.93 -4.77 16.97
C ASN A 195 4.84 -4.49 15.78
N LEU A 196 4.48 -5.00 14.61
CA LEU A 196 5.22 -4.79 13.38
C LEU A 196 4.84 -3.45 12.75
N MET A 197 5.83 -2.73 12.24
CA MET A 197 5.62 -1.52 11.43
C MET A 197 5.47 -1.86 9.95
N ASN A 198 5.98 -3.01 9.55
CA ASN A 198 5.90 -3.52 8.18
C ASN A 198 5.84 -5.04 8.21
N LEU A 199 5.00 -5.62 7.36
CA LEU A 199 4.82 -7.07 7.20
C LEU A 199 5.27 -7.49 5.80
N PRO A 200 6.38 -8.23 5.65
CA PRO A 200 6.81 -8.71 4.34
C PRO A 200 5.87 -9.80 3.83
N ILE A 201 5.49 -9.65 2.56
CA ILE A 201 4.60 -10.55 1.85
C ILE A 201 5.42 -11.43 0.90
N VAL A 202 5.15 -12.72 0.93
CA VAL A 202 5.85 -13.70 0.12
C VAL A 202 4.88 -14.55 -0.69
N ASN A 203 5.34 -15.00 -1.86
CA ASN A 203 4.61 -15.98 -2.65
C ASN A 203 4.85 -17.43 -2.16
N GLN A 204 4.20 -18.40 -2.79
CA GLN A 204 4.24 -19.83 -2.44
C GLN A 204 5.65 -20.44 -2.45
N ILE A 205 6.63 -19.83 -3.11
CA ILE A 205 8.05 -20.29 -3.15
C ILE A 205 8.97 -19.43 -2.28
N ASN A 206 8.37 -18.64 -1.35
CA ASN A 206 9.04 -17.75 -0.39
C ASN A 206 9.84 -16.61 -1.04
N GLN A 207 9.45 -16.13 -2.21
CA GLN A 207 10.01 -14.90 -2.79
C GLN A 207 9.28 -13.70 -2.19
N LEU A 208 10.03 -12.68 -1.82
CA LEU A 208 9.48 -11.40 -1.38
C LEU A 208 8.82 -10.72 -2.58
N VAL A 209 7.53 -10.46 -2.49
CA VAL A 209 6.72 -9.81 -3.53
C VAL A 209 6.33 -8.39 -3.15
N GLY A 210 6.09 -8.12 -1.87
CA GLY A 210 5.72 -6.81 -1.37
C GLY A 210 5.85 -6.68 0.14
N VAL A 211 5.28 -5.63 0.67
CA VAL A 211 5.23 -5.31 2.10
C VAL A 211 3.92 -4.59 2.38
N ILE A 212 3.21 -4.97 3.44
CA ILE A 212 2.13 -4.15 4.01
C ILE A 212 2.73 -3.24 5.06
N THR A 213 2.36 -1.97 5.07
CA THR A 213 2.86 -0.97 6.00
C THR A 213 1.88 -0.78 7.18
N TYR A 214 2.22 0.05 8.15
CA TYR A 214 1.38 0.23 9.33
C TYR A 214 0.17 1.14 9.07
N ASP A 215 0.28 2.07 8.15
CA ASP A 215 -0.78 2.95 7.66
C ASP A 215 -1.89 2.11 7.01
N ASP A 216 -1.56 1.23 6.04
CA ASP A 216 -2.51 0.29 5.44
C ASP A 216 -3.21 -0.58 6.50
N LEU A 217 -2.48 -0.98 7.55
CA LEU A 217 -3.07 -1.70 8.68
C LEU A 217 -4.18 -0.92 9.39
N VAL A 218 -4.02 0.40 9.54
CA VAL A 218 -5.03 1.25 10.20
C VAL A 218 -6.30 1.30 9.36
N GLU A 219 -6.17 1.45 8.05
CA GLU A 219 -7.28 1.44 7.10
C GLU A 219 -8.04 0.11 7.15
N VAL A 220 -7.34 -1.02 7.05
CA VAL A 220 -7.96 -2.35 7.19
C VAL A 220 -8.76 -2.49 8.50
N ILE A 221 -8.26 -1.98 9.63
CA ILE A 221 -8.98 -2.04 10.90
C ILE A 221 -10.26 -1.17 10.87
N GLU A 222 -10.23 -0.02 10.23
CA GLU A 222 -11.38 0.89 10.09
C GLU A 222 -12.43 0.31 9.14
N ASP A 223 -12.04 -0.29 8.04
CA ASP A 223 -12.91 -0.95 7.07
C ASP A 223 -13.63 -2.14 7.69
N GLU A 224 -12.89 -3.07 8.30
CA GLU A 224 -13.45 -4.23 9.00
C GLU A 224 -14.42 -3.83 10.12
N ALA A 225 -14.08 -2.79 10.90
CA ALA A 225 -14.97 -2.28 11.95
C ALA A 225 -16.26 -1.70 11.37
N THR A 226 -16.20 -1.08 10.21
CA THR A 226 -17.33 -0.50 9.49
C THR A 226 -18.22 -1.60 8.91
N GLU A 227 -17.65 -2.62 8.28
CA GLU A 227 -18.38 -3.80 7.78
C GLU A 227 -19.11 -4.54 8.90
N ASP A 228 -18.46 -4.78 10.03
CA ASP A 228 -19.06 -5.41 11.21
C ASP A 228 -20.27 -4.61 11.72
N ILE A 229 -20.19 -3.28 11.75
CA ILE A 229 -21.33 -2.41 12.13
C ILE A 229 -22.48 -2.55 11.15
N TYR A 230 -22.24 -2.55 9.85
CA TYR A 230 -23.27 -2.75 8.83
C TYR A 230 -23.90 -4.14 8.89
N ALA A 231 -23.11 -5.18 9.09
CA ALA A 231 -23.60 -6.55 9.28
C ALA A 231 -24.52 -6.66 10.50
N LEU A 232 -24.15 -6.08 11.64
CA LEU A 232 -24.97 -6.05 12.84
C LEU A 232 -26.27 -5.24 12.66
N ALA A 233 -26.22 -4.11 11.94
CA ALA A 233 -27.39 -3.29 11.65
C ALA A 233 -28.39 -4.03 10.75
N ASN A 234 -27.92 -4.74 9.72
CA ASN A 234 -28.74 -5.55 8.83
C ASN A 234 -29.39 -6.75 9.55
N LEU A 235 -28.64 -7.44 10.45
CA LEU A 235 -29.19 -8.51 11.28
C LEU A 235 -30.30 -8.00 12.25
N SER A 236 -30.14 -6.76 12.77
CA SER A 236 -31.14 -6.13 13.62
C SER A 236 -32.39 -5.76 12.83
N ALA A 237 -32.27 -5.30 11.60
CA ALA A 237 -33.39 -4.96 10.72
C ALA A 237 -34.21 -6.20 10.33
N ASP A 238 -33.56 -7.32 10.04
CA ASP A 238 -34.22 -8.60 9.75
C ASP A 238 -34.94 -9.22 10.97
N SER A 239 -34.39 -9.02 12.16
CA SER A 239 -35.02 -9.53 13.41
C SER A 239 -36.28 -8.75 13.80
N ASP A 240 -36.39 -7.48 13.45
CA ASP A 240 -37.58 -6.66 13.73
C ASP A 240 -38.78 -6.99 12.79
N LEU A 241 -38.52 -7.58 11.63
CA LEU A 241 -39.58 -8.01 10.69
C LEU A 241 -40.34 -9.25 11.14
N ASP A 242 -39.76 -10.10 11.98
CA ASP A 242 -40.39 -11.34 12.50
C ASP A 242 -41.30 -11.10 13.71
N VAL A 243 -41.22 -9.96 14.37
CA VAL A 243 -41.98 -9.65 15.60
C VAL A 243 -43.42 -9.16 15.28
N PHE A 244 -43.73 -8.79 14.04
CA PHE A 244 -45.03 -8.29 13.61
C PHE A 244 -45.86 -9.23 12.72
N SER A 245 -45.58 -10.54 12.73
CA SER A 245 -46.48 -11.50 12.07
C SER A 245 -47.78 -11.64 12.88
N PRO A 246 -48.96 -11.33 12.34
CA PRO A 246 -50.20 -11.50 13.07
C PRO A 246 -50.51 -12.98 13.23
N VAL A 247 -50.64 -13.42 14.47
CA VAL A 247 -51.14 -14.75 14.83
C VAL A 247 -52.59 -14.82 14.37
N SER A 248 -52.85 -15.63 13.34
CA SER A 248 -54.19 -16.00 12.84
C SER A 248 -54.81 -17.16 13.60
#